data_ff02aa0b5f519374c8220cb60d7bde6e
#
_entry.id   ff02aa0b5f519374c8220cb60d7bde6e
#
_cell.length_a   1.000
_cell.length_b   1.000
_cell.length_c   1.000
_cell.angle_alpha   90.00
_cell.angle_beta   90.00
_cell.angle_gamma   90.00
#
_symmetry.space_group_name_H-M   'P 1'
#
loop_
_entity.id
_entity.type
_entity.pdbx_description
1 polymer ?
#
loop_
_entity_poly.entity_id
_entity_poly.type
_entity_poly.pdbx_seq_one_letter_code
_entity_poly.pdbx_strand_id
1 'polypeptide(L)'
;MKFLFDLDGTVTQQETLPIIARHFGAEGDMAQLTEQAVSGAVPYEQSLRNRVMMLRDCSVKEVAKLLASVPLYEKIYQFISEHKAQCAVVTSNIDCWCSSLIQRLGCQGFCSQAITCDDKLVEIASIIKKELIVNHFKEQGETVVFVGDGHNDLQAMQHAHIAIAAGLSNPPAPSLIPIAHHIARDQQSLYKTLINLTFFAVRDIL
;
A
#
# COMPACT_ATOMS: atom_id res chain seq x y z
N MET A 1 -18.50 4.87 5.53
CA MET A 1 -17.29 5.39 4.80
C MET A 1 -16.14 4.43 5.06
N LYS A 2 -15.38 4.10 4.02
CA LYS A 2 -14.25 3.18 4.07
C LYS A 2 -12.98 3.89 3.59
N PHE A 3 -11.91 3.80 4.37
CA PHE A 3 -10.59 4.38 4.05
C PHE A 3 -9.65 3.27 3.61
N LEU A 4 -9.19 3.34 2.37
CA LEU A 4 -8.26 2.39 1.77
C LEU A 4 -6.90 3.07 1.61
N PHE A 5 -5.86 2.42 2.10
CA PHE A 5 -4.49 2.93 2.08
C PHE A 5 -3.60 2.02 1.24
N ASP A 6 -2.80 2.59 0.35
CA ASP A 6 -1.60 1.88 -0.08
C ASP A 6 -0.67 1.67 1.11
N LEU A 7 0.25 0.74 1.01
CA LEU A 7 1.16 0.38 2.10
C LEU A 7 2.49 1.15 2.01
N ASP A 8 3.22 0.91 0.93
CA ASP A 8 4.58 1.40 0.73
C ASP A 8 4.58 2.92 0.47
N GLY A 9 5.36 3.69 1.23
CA GLY A 9 5.38 5.16 1.09
C GLY A 9 4.14 5.90 1.62
N THR A 10 3.06 5.19 1.91
CA THR A 10 1.79 5.75 2.41
C THR A 10 1.54 5.42 3.89
N VAL A 11 1.64 4.16 4.29
CA VAL A 11 1.56 3.71 5.70
C VAL A 11 2.95 3.48 6.28
N THR A 12 3.83 2.83 5.51
CA THR A 12 5.24 2.66 5.86
C THR A 12 6.05 3.89 5.42
N GLN A 13 7.09 4.24 6.19
CA GLN A 13 7.98 5.36 5.85
C GLN A 13 8.94 5.05 4.70
N GLN A 14 9.08 3.78 4.34
CA GLN A 14 9.99 3.30 3.30
C GLN A 14 9.33 2.19 2.48
N GLU A 15 9.81 2.00 1.26
CA GLU A 15 9.47 0.88 0.40
C GLU A 15 9.92 -0.46 1.02
N THR A 16 9.03 -1.43 1.09
CA THR A 16 9.30 -2.71 1.77
C THR A 16 10.22 -3.63 0.98
N LEU A 17 10.13 -3.70 -0.35
CA LEU A 17 11.01 -4.55 -1.16
C LEU A 17 12.49 -4.17 -1.05
N PRO A 18 12.91 -2.90 -1.09
CA PRO A 18 14.28 -2.50 -0.81
C PRO A 18 14.74 -2.86 0.62
N ILE A 19 13.85 -2.78 1.62
CA ILE A 19 14.19 -3.20 2.99
C ILE A 19 14.51 -4.70 3.04
N ILE A 20 13.69 -5.54 2.40
CA ILE A 20 13.93 -6.98 2.32
C ILE A 20 15.25 -7.25 1.60
N ALA A 21 15.46 -6.63 0.43
CA ALA A 21 16.67 -6.82 -0.35
C ALA A 21 17.95 -6.45 0.44
N ARG A 22 17.94 -5.34 1.16
CA ARG A 22 19.03 -4.93 2.03
C ARG A 22 19.31 -5.95 3.13
N HIS A 23 18.26 -6.46 3.78
CA HIS A 23 18.39 -7.43 4.86
C HIS A 23 19.02 -8.74 4.39
N PHE A 24 18.72 -9.17 3.17
CA PHE A 24 19.24 -10.41 2.59
C PHE A 24 20.44 -10.22 1.65
N GLY A 25 21.04 -9.01 1.60
CA GLY A 25 22.25 -8.74 0.82
C GLY A 25 22.05 -8.65 -0.70
N ALA A 26 20.85 -8.36 -1.17
CA ALA A 26 20.47 -8.25 -2.58
C ALA A 26 20.15 -6.79 -2.99
N GLU A 27 20.69 -5.79 -2.30
CA GLU A 27 20.34 -4.37 -2.49
C GLU A 27 20.72 -3.86 -3.88
N GLY A 28 21.90 -4.26 -4.41
CA GLY A 28 22.35 -3.84 -5.73
C GLY A 28 21.44 -4.30 -6.86
N ASP A 29 21.06 -5.57 -6.84
CA ASP A 29 20.15 -6.16 -7.82
C ASP A 29 18.75 -5.52 -7.74
N MET A 30 18.26 -5.26 -6.53
CA MET A 30 16.99 -4.57 -6.30
C MET A 30 17.02 -3.14 -6.85
N ALA A 31 18.10 -2.40 -6.66
CA ALA A 31 18.23 -1.04 -7.15
C ALA A 31 18.17 -1.01 -8.70
N GLN A 32 18.83 -1.94 -9.38
CA GLN A 32 18.78 -2.05 -10.84
C GLN A 32 17.34 -2.34 -11.36
N LEU A 33 16.64 -3.29 -10.74
CA LEU A 33 15.25 -3.60 -11.11
C LEU A 33 14.30 -2.43 -10.82
N THR A 34 14.53 -1.67 -9.76
CA THR A 34 13.75 -0.48 -9.42
C THR A 34 13.97 0.64 -10.44
N GLU A 35 15.22 0.87 -10.87
CA GLU A 35 15.53 1.85 -11.92
C GLU A 35 14.83 1.54 -13.25
N GLN A 36 14.80 0.26 -13.65
CA GLN A 36 14.05 -0.19 -14.83
C GLN A 36 12.54 0.07 -14.71
N ALA A 37 11.99 -0.05 -13.52
CA ALA A 37 10.59 0.26 -13.24
C ALA A 37 10.29 1.77 -13.35
N VAL A 38 11.12 2.58 -12.71
CA VAL A 38 10.96 4.04 -12.68
C VAL A 38 11.13 4.67 -14.06
N SER A 39 12.06 4.16 -14.87
CA SER A 39 12.27 4.61 -16.25
C SER A 39 11.12 4.22 -17.21
N GLY A 40 10.19 3.38 -16.76
CA GLY A 40 9.10 2.87 -17.61
C GLY A 40 9.55 1.85 -18.66
N ALA A 41 10.77 1.34 -18.56
CA ALA A 41 11.31 0.32 -19.48
C ALA A 41 10.56 -1.01 -19.38
N VAL A 42 9.90 -1.26 -18.23
CA VAL A 42 9.15 -2.49 -17.95
C VAL A 42 7.78 -2.14 -17.37
N PRO A 43 6.68 -2.81 -17.81
CA PRO A 43 5.36 -2.64 -17.20
C PRO A 43 5.40 -2.92 -15.68
N TYR A 44 4.57 -2.18 -14.92
CA TYR A 44 4.56 -2.26 -13.46
C TYR A 44 4.43 -3.69 -12.91
N GLU A 45 3.48 -4.47 -13.42
CA GLU A 45 3.27 -5.86 -12.97
C GLU A 45 4.50 -6.75 -13.21
N GLN A 46 5.14 -6.60 -14.36
CA GLN A 46 6.35 -7.35 -14.68
C GLN A 46 7.52 -6.94 -13.77
N SER A 47 7.66 -5.64 -13.52
CA SER A 47 8.67 -5.13 -12.59
C SER A 47 8.44 -5.64 -11.17
N LEU A 48 7.19 -5.64 -10.69
CA LEU A 48 6.84 -6.19 -9.38
C LEU A 48 7.19 -7.67 -9.30
N ARG A 49 6.80 -8.47 -10.31
CA ARG A 49 7.15 -9.91 -10.39
C ARG A 49 8.65 -10.13 -10.32
N ASN A 50 9.41 -9.41 -11.13
CA ASN A 50 10.87 -9.54 -11.17
C ASN A 50 11.50 -9.26 -9.79
N ARG A 51 11.10 -8.17 -9.14
CA ARG A 51 11.60 -7.77 -7.81
C ARG A 51 11.22 -8.76 -6.71
N VAL A 52 9.98 -9.23 -6.70
CA VAL A 52 9.51 -10.22 -5.73
C VAL A 52 10.19 -11.57 -5.95
N MET A 53 10.26 -12.06 -7.20
CA MET A 53 10.87 -13.34 -7.53
C MET A 53 12.38 -13.38 -7.33
N MET A 54 13.06 -12.24 -7.39
CA MET A 54 14.46 -12.12 -7.01
C MET A 54 14.69 -12.49 -5.54
N LEU A 55 13.72 -12.23 -4.68
CA LEU A 55 13.75 -12.51 -3.24
C LEU A 55 13.11 -13.85 -2.86
N ARG A 56 12.78 -14.71 -3.83
CA ARG A 56 12.01 -15.95 -3.60
C ARG A 56 12.66 -16.94 -2.64
N ASP A 57 13.99 -16.93 -2.57
CA ASP A 57 14.77 -17.84 -1.72
C ASP A 57 14.92 -17.32 -0.27
N CYS A 58 14.42 -16.11 0.03
CA CYS A 58 14.36 -15.58 1.39
C CYS A 58 13.33 -16.33 2.22
N SER A 59 13.62 -16.53 3.52
CA SER A 59 12.64 -17.11 4.46
C SER A 59 11.40 -16.22 4.55
N VAL A 60 10.25 -16.77 4.24
CA VAL A 60 8.96 -16.06 4.32
C VAL A 60 8.69 -15.58 5.75
N LYS A 61 8.99 -16.41 6.74
CA LYS A 61 8.82 -16.06 8.17
C LYS A 61 9.74 -14.94 8.60
N GLU A 62 10.99 -14.95 8.14
CA GLU A 62 11.96 -13.90 8.45
C GLU A 62 11.58 -12.58 7.79
N VAL A 63 11.14 -12.60 6.52
CA VAL A 63 10.60 -11.44 5.84
C VAL A 63 9.36 -10.89 6.56
N ALA A 64 8.40 -11.72 6.92
CA ALA A 64 7.21 -11.29 7.63
C ALA A 64 7.54 -10.65 9.00
N LYS A 65 8.52 -11.22 9.72
CA LYS A 65 9.03 -10.65 10.98
C LYS A 65 9.73 -9.31 10.76
N LEU A 66 10.55 -9.20 9.72
CA LEU A 66 11.23 -7.97 9.33
C LEU A 66 10.21 -6.86 9.03
N LEU A 67 9.23 -7.15 8.18
CA LEU A 67 8.20 -6.18 7.81
C LEU A 67 7.30 -5.78 8.99
N ALA A 68 7.07 -6.68 9.94
CA ALA A 68 6.33 -6.34 11.16
C ALA A 68 7.00 -5.22 11.99
N SER A 69 8.30 -4.99 11.81
CA SER A 69 9.07 -3.98 12.56
C SER A 69 9.37 -2.70 11.79
N VAL A 70 8.96 -2.60 10.51
CA VAL A 70 9.24 -1.41 9.70
C VAL A 70 8.65 -0.13 10.32
N PRO A 71 9.32 1.02 10.16
CA PRO A 71 8.80 2.30 10.61
C PRO A 71 7.50 2.67 9.90
N LEU A 72 6.49 3.05 10.67
CA LEU A 72 5.22 3.56 10.19
C LEU A 72 5.13 5.08 10.39
N TYR A 73 4.35 5.75 9.57
CA TYR A 73 3.95 7.12 9.86
C TYR A 73 3.02 7.12 11.07
N GLU A 74 3.48 7.69 12.18
CA GLU A 74 2.78 7.64 13.47
C GLU A 74 1.34 8.13 13.40
N LYS A 75 1.11 9.25 12.70
CA LYS A 75 -0.24 9.82 12.56
C LYS A 75 -1.17 8.95 11.73
N ILE A 76 -0.64 8.27 10.73
CA ILE A 76 -1.44 7.36 9.89
C ILE A 76 -1.74 6.08 10.67
N TYR A 77 -0.75 5.54 11.39
CA TYR A 77 -0.97 4.42 12.29
C TYR A 77 -1.98 4.76 13.41
N GLN A 78 -1.90 5.96 13.98
CA GLN A 78 -2.88 6.45 14.95
C GLN A 78 -4.29 6.43 14.35
N PHE A 79 -4.49 7.04 13.17
CA PHE A 79 -5.79 7.06 12.49
C PHE A 79 -6.34 5.66 12.24
N ILE A 80 -5.51 4.76 11.67
CA ILE A 80 -5.90 3.36 11.42
C ILE A 80 -6.31 2.67 12.73
N SER A 81 -5.55 2.88 13.80
CA SER A 81 -5.81 2.25 15.11
C SER A 81 -7.12 2.73 15.74
N GLU A 82 -7.47 4.01 15.57
CA GLU A 82 -8.70 4.62 16.07
C GLU A 82 -9.92 4.21 15.24
N HIS A 83 -9.73 3.89 13.94
CA HIS A 83 -10.80 3.64 12.97
C HIS A 83 -10.68 2.26 12.27
N LYS A 84 -10.20 1.22 12.98
CA LYS A 84 -9.86 -0.10 12.42
C LYS A 84 -10.93 -0.70 11.52
N ALA A 85 -12.21 -0.64 11.92
CA ALA A 85 -13.31 -1.20 11.16
C ALA A 85 -13.58 -0.46 9.83
N GLN A 86 -13.22 0.82 9.77
CA GLN A 86 -13.38 1.67 8.60
C GLN A 86 -12.13 1.69 7.70
N CYS A 87 -10.99 1.17 8.17
CA CYS A 87 -9.73 1.18 7.44
C CYS A 87 -9.42 -0.18 6.82
N ALA A 88 -8.75 -0.14 5.68
CA ALA A 88 -8.08 -1.31 5.09
C ALA A 88 -6.80 -0.88 4.36
N VAL A 89 -5.82 -1.77 4.32
CA VAL A 89 -4.62 -1.64 3.50
C VAL A 89 -4.82 -2.42 2.20
N VAL A 90 -4.45 -1.82 1.07
CA VAL A 90 -4.53 -2.42 -0.27
C VAL A 90 -3.17 -2.27 -0.94
N THR A 91 -2.38 -3.34 -0.95
CA THR A 91 -1.00 -3.29 -1.45
C THR A 91 -0.73 -4.33 -2.53
N SER A 92 0.07 -3.96 -3.52
CA SER A 92 0.56 -4.91 -4.53
C SER A 92 1.60 -5.89 -3.98
N ASN A 93 2.13 -5.67 -2.77
CA ASN A 93 3.02 -6.61 -2.11
C ASN A 93 2.30 -7.93 -1.78
N ILE A 94 3.04 -9.00 -1.54
CA ILE A 94 2.47 -10.35 -1.37
C ILE A 94 2.02 -10.61 0.08
N ASP A 95 0.94 -11.36 0.19
CA ASP A 95 0.24 -11.64 1.45
C ASP A 95 1.11 -12.30 2.52
N CYS A 96 1.89 -13.32 2.13
CA CYS A 96 2.74 -14.06 3.07
C CYS A 96 3.82 -13.18 3.74
N TRP A 97 4.30 -12.13 3.06
CA TRP A 97 5.27 -11.19 3.63
C TRP A 97 4.61 -10.08 4.47
N CYS A 98 3.43 -9.62 4.04
CA CYS A 98 2.72 -8.51 4.69
C CYS A 98 1.88 -8.93 5.90
N SER A 99 1.63 -10.24 6.10
CA SER A 99 0.70 -10.76 7.11
C SER A 99 0.92 -10.21 8.52
N SER A 100 2.15 -10.25 9.02
CA SER A 100 2.49 -9.76 10.36
C SER A 100 2.39 -8.24 10.49
N LEU A 101 2.70 -7.49 9.43
CA LEU A 101 2.55 -6.04 9.39
C LEU A 101 1.07 -5.64 9.41
N ILE A 102 0.24 -6.29 8.60
CA ILE A 102 -1.22 -6.07 8.59
C ILE A 102 -1.83 -6.43 9.95
N GLN A 103 -1.38 -7.52 10.57
CA GLN A 103 -1.80 -7.86 11.93
C GLN A 103 -1.43 -6.77 12.95
N ARG A 104 -0.22 -6.19 12.85
CA ARG A 104 0.20 -5.05 13.68
C ARG A 104 -0.68 -3.82 13.47
N LEU A 105 -1.08 -3.54 12.23
CA LEU A 105 -1.99 -2.42 11.91
C LEU A 105 -3.40 -2.65 12.49
N GLY A 106 -3.81 -3.91 12.63
CA GLY A 106 -5.08 -4.31 13.22
C GLY A 106 -6.30 -3.97 12.37
N CYS A 107 -6.13 -3.71 11.08
CA CYS A 107 -7.18 -3.48 10.10
C CYS A 107 -7.18 -4.57 9.03
N GLN A 108 -8.17 -4.54 8.13
CA GLN A 108 -8.25 -5.46 7.00
C GLN A 108 -7.10 -5.21 6.01
N GLY A 109 -6.54 -6.27 5.42
CA GLY A 109 -5.51 -6.17 4.39
C GLY A 109 -5.87 -6.94 3.13
N PHE A 110 -5.58 -6.33 1.99
CA PHE A 110 -5.72 -6.91 0.65
C PHE A 110 -4.36 -6.85 -0.03
N CYS A 111 -3.82 -8.00 -0.39
CA CYS A 111 -2.48 -8.16 -0.96
C CYS A 111 -2.54 -9.00 -2.24
N SER A 112 -1.47 -8.95 -3.02
CA SER A 112 -1.23 -9.96 -4.05
C SER A 112 -1.06 -11.32 -3.39
N GLN A 113 -1.50 -12.39 -4.08
CA GLN A 113 -1.48 -13.74 -3.53
C GLN A 113 -0.23 -14.49 -3.97
N ALA A 114 0.38 -15.19 -3.04
CA ALA A 114 1.59 -15.97 -3.28
C ALA A 114 1.40 -17.45 -2.90
N ILE A 115 2.09 -18.34 -3.60
CA ILE A 115 2.23 -19.75 -3.25
C ILE A 115 3.59 -19.93 -2.59
N THR A 116 3.61 -20.56 -1.42
CA THR A 116 4.81 -20.82 -0.64
C THR A 116 5.00 -22.31 -0.39
N CYS A 117 6.24 -22.77 -0.34
CA CYS A 117 6.61 -24.13 0.04
C CYS A 117 7.92 -24.06 0.85
N ASP A 118 8.01 -24.83 1.93
CA ASP A 118 9.20 -24.94 2.77
C ASP A 118 9.79 -23.59 3.18
N ASP A 119 8.91 -22.67 3.62
CA ASP A 119 9.25 -21.31 4.06
C ASP A 119 9.86 -20.41 2.95
N LYS A 120 9.62 -20.74 1.67
CA LYS A 120 10.08 -19.98 0.51
C LYS A 120 8.94 -19.65 -0.42
N LEU A 121 9.11 -18.59 -1.21
CA LEU A 121 8.18 -18.22 -2.26
C LEU A 121 8.39 -19.12 -3.48
N VAL A 122 7.30 -19.76 -3.91
CA VAL A 122 7.29 -20.56 -5.17
C VAL A 122 6.92 -19.67 -6.35
N GLU A 123 5.77 -18.99 -6.25
CA GLU A 123 5.27 -18.11 -7.31
C GLU A 123 4.29 -17.07 -6.80
N ILE A 124 4.04 -16.04 -7.60
CA ILE A 124 2.96 -15.08 -7.40
C ILE A 124 1.73 -15.60 -8.15
N ALA A 125 0.75 -16.09 -7.42
CA ALA A 125 -0.48 -16.64 -7.96
C ALA A 125 -1.34 -15.55 -8.64
N SER A 126 -1.46 -14.38 -8.01
CA SER A 126 -2.17 -13.24 -8.59
C SER A 126 -1.63 -11.92 -8.06
N ILE A 127 -1.60 -10.90 -8.92
CA ILE A 127 -1.34 -9.52 -8.52
C ILE A 127 -2.69 -8.82 -8.30
N ILE A 128 -2.82 -8.16 -7.16
CA ILE A 128 -4.05 -7.46 -6.80
C ILE A 128 -4.30 -6.29 -7.76
N LYS A 129 -5.55 -6.15 -8.16
CA LYS A 129 -6.06 -4.97 -8.85
C LYS A 129 -6.77 -4.09 -7.82
N LYS A 130 -6.11 -3.03 -7.38
CA LYS A 130 -6.55 -2.17 -6.27
C LYS A 130 -7.93 -1.55 -6.54
N GLU A 131 -8.24 -1.23 -7.80
CA GLU A 131 -9.55 -0.71 -8.22
C GLU A 131 -10.70 -1.68 -7.99
N LEU A 132 -10.44 -3.00 -8.02
CA LEU A 132 -11.48 -3.99 -7.71
C LEU A 132 -11.85 -3.98 -6.23
N ILE A 133 -10.91 -3.69 -5.34
CA ILE A 133 -11.17 -3.54 -3.92
C ILE A 133 -11.98 -2.27 -3.64
N VAL A 134 -11.67 -1.17 -4.35
CA VAL A 134 -12.47 0.06 -4.29
C VAL A 134 -13.91 -0.24 -4.72
N ASN A 135 -14.10 -0.90 -5.87
CA ASN A 135 -15.43 -1.23 -6.38
C ASN A 135 -16.20 -2.17 -5.43
N HIS A 136 -15.52 -3.16 -4.85
CA HIS A 136 -16.13 -4.05 -3.85
C HIS A 136 -16.78 -3.30 -2.69
N PHE A 137 -16.12 -2.30 -2.11
CA PHE A 137 -16.71 -1.50 -1.03
C PHE A 137 -17.81 -0.53 -1.53
N LYS A 138 -17.67 -0.01 -2.76
CA LYS A 138 -18.74 0.81 -3.37
C LYS A 138 -20.01 0.02 -3.60
N GLU A 139 -19.91 -1.23 -4.05
CA GLU A 139 -21.06 -2.14 -4.23
C GLU A 139 -21.74 -2.48 -2.91
N GLN A 140 -21.03 -2.39 -1.78
CA GLN A 140 -21.61 -2.48 -0.43
C GLN A 140 -22.25 -1.19 0.07
N GLY A 141 -22.33 -0.14 -0.76
CA GLY A 141 -22.88 1.15 -0.40
C GLY A 141 -21.94 2.07 0.38
N GLU A 142 -20.65 1.71 0.47
CA GLU A 142 -19.67 2.52 1.19
C GLU A 142 -19.19 3.72 0.35
N THR A 143 -19.08 4.88 0.98
CA THR A 143 -18.28 5.98 0.44
C THR A 143 -16.80 5.64 0.63
N VAL A 144 -16.06 5.49 -0.47
CA VAL A 144 -14.65 5.04 -0.44
C VAL A 144 -13.70 6.21 -0.61
N VAL A 145 -12.77 6.35 0.34
CA VAL A 145 -11.59 7.21 0.27
C VAL A 145 -10.39 6.32 -0.05
N PHE A 146 -9.61 6.66 -1.08
CA PHE A 146 -8.35 5.97 -1.38
C PHE A 146 -7.16 6.91 -1.20
N VAL A 147 -6.14 6.45 -0.48
CA VAL A 147 -4.90 7.17 -0.20
C VAL A 147 -3.74 6.40 -0.80
N GLY A 148 -2.96 7.02 -1.67
CA GLY A 148 -1.80 6.40 -2.31
C GLY A 148 -0.80 7.43 -2.82
N ASP A 149 0.40 6.98 -3.15
CA ASP A 149 1.53 7.83 -3.56
C ASP A 149 2.10 7.46 -4.94
N GLY A 150 1.90 6.21 -5.38
CA GLY A 150 2.52 5.64 -6.57
C GLY A 150 1.62 5.61 -7.81
N HIS A 151 2.23 5.48 -8.99
CA HIS A 151 1.49 5.34 -10.26
C HIS A 151 0.55 4.12 -10.26
N ASN A 152 0.88 3.08 -9.52
CA ASN A 152 0.06 1.87 -9.34
C ASN A 152 -1.25 2.10 -8.57
N ASP A 153 -1.44 3.29 -7.98
CA ASP A 153 -2.66 3.69 -7.30
C ASP A 153 -3.66 4.41 -8.21
N LEU A 154 -3.21 4.79 -9.42
CA LEU A 154 -3.99 5.62 -10.34
C LEU A 154 -5.41 5.08 -10.58
N GLN A 155 -5.52 3.80 -10.92
CA GLN A 155 -6.82 3.18 -11.21
C GLN A 155 -7.71 3.15 -9.95
N ALA A 156 -7.17 2.79 -8.80
CA ALA A 156 -7.91 2.78 -7.54
C ALA A 156 -8.41 4.19 -7.16
N MET A 157 -7.56 5.21 -7.32
CA MET A 157 -7.92 6.60 -7.05
C MET A 157 -8.98 7.13 -8.01
N GLN A 158 -8.95 6.75 -9.29
CA GLN A 158 -9.99 7.11 -10.27
C GLN A 158 -11.35 6.48 -9.95
N HIS A 159 -11.36 5.30 -9.34
CA HIS A 159 -12.59 4.60 -8.95
C HIS A 159 -13.11 5.03 -7.58
N ALA A 160 -12.28 5.61 -6.71
CA ALA A 160 -12.69 6.07 -5.38
C ALA A 160 -13.62 7.29 -5.45
N HIS A 161 -14.46 7.47 -4.42
CA HIS A 161 -15.26 8.70 -4.28
C HIS A 161 -14.38 9.89 -3.91
N ILE A 162 -13.35 9.64 -3.08
CA ILE A 162 -12.37 10.66 -2.69
C ILE A 162 -10.98 10.06 -2.87
N ALA A 163 -10.16 10.74 -3.65
CA ALA A 163 -8.77 10.38 -3.92
C ALA A 163 -7.82 11.33 -3.18
N ILE A 164 -6.89 10.81 -2.41
CA ILE A 164 -5.87 11.57 -1.69
C ILE A 164 -4.49 11.14 -2.16
N ALA A 165 -3.75 12.04 -2.79
CA ALA A 165 -2.37 11.80 -3.16
C ALA A 165 -1.45 12.08 -1.96
N ALA A 166 -0.74 11.04 -1.50
CA ALA A 166 0.16 11.11 -0.37
C ALA A 166 1.58 11.41 -0.85
N GLY A 167 2.14 12.54 -0.40
CA GLY A 167 3.53 12.94 -0.66
C GLY A 167 4.30 13.01 0.65
N LEU A 168 4.41 11.88 1.36
CA LEU A 168 4.91 11.88 2.73
C LEU A 168 6.43 11.78 2.81
N SER A 169 7.05 10.91 2.01
CA SER A 169 8.51 10.77 1.88
C SER A 169 9.04 11.41 0.60
N ASN A 170 8.31 11.21 -0.49
CA ASN A 170 8.61 11.74 -1.82
C ASN A 170 7.36 12.42 -2.37
N PRO A 171 7.48 13.35 -3.34
CA PRO A 171 6.32 13.85 -4.05
C PRO A 171 5.50 12.70 -4.63
N PRO A 172 4.16 12.76 -4.60
CA PRO A 172 3.32 11.72 -5.18
C PRO A 172 3.56 11.63 -6.69
N ALA A 173 3.29 10.48 -7.27
CA ALA A 173 3.46 10.27 -8.71
C ALA A 173 2.72 11.37 -9.51
N PRO A 174 3.35 11.97 -10.54
CA PRO A 174 2.74 13.06 -11.32
C PRO A 174 1.37 12.71 -11.91
N SER A 175 1.14 11.43 -12.22
CA SER A 175 -0.14 10.93 -12.73
C SER A 175 -1.30 11.05 -11.73
N LEU A 176 -1.02 11.11 -10.42
CA LEU A 176 -2.05 11.23 -9.39
C LEU A 176 -2.51 12.67 -9.17
N ILE A 177 -1.67 13.65 -9.46
CA ILE A 177 -1.95 15.07 -9.19
C ILE A 177 -3.25 15.54 -9.87
N PRO A 178 -3.52 15.25 -11.16
CA PRO A 178 -4.72 15.73 -11.82
C PRO A 178 -6.03 15.12 -11.32
N ILE A 179 -5.97 13.95 -10.69
CA ILE A 179 -7.16 13.21 -10.24
C ILE A 179 -7.39 13.27 -8.73
N ALA A 180 -6.41 13.78 -7.98
CA ALA A 180 -6.49 13.86 -6.54
C ALA A 180 -7.46 14.98 -6.10
N HIS A 181 -8.39 14.66 -5.21
CA HIS A 181 -9.24 15.65 -4.53
C HIS A 181 -8.46 16.40 -3.44
N HIS A 182 -7.48 15.72 -2.85
CA HIS A 182 -6.56 16.28 -1.85
C HIS A 182 -5.14 15.82 -2.12
N ILE A 183 -4.17 16.69 -1.82
CA ILE A 183 -2.74 16.37 -1.85
C ILE A 183 -2.19 16.63 -0.45
N ALA A 184 -1.72 15.59 0.22
CA ALA A 184 -1.09 15.67 1.53
C ALA A 184 0.43 15.59 1.39
N ARG A 185 1.15 16.59 1.90
CA ARG A 185 2.61 16.70 1.78
C ARG A 185 3.38 16.20 3.01
N ASP A 186 2.66 15.87 4.07
CA ASP A 186 3.18 15.33 5.31
C ASP A 186 2.09 14.55 6.06
N GLN A 187 2.49 13.73 7.02
CA GLN A 187 1.56 12.89 7.78
C GLN A 187 0.55 13.70 8.62
N GLN A 188 0.89 14.91 9.04
CA GLN A 188 -0.01 15.77 9.84
C GLN A 188 -1.13 16.33 8.97
N SER A 189 -0.82 16.78 7.75
CA SER A 189 -1.82 17.26 6.80
C SER A 189 -2.74 16.12 6.34
N LEU A 190 -2.19 14.92 6.07
CA LEU A 190 -2.97 13.74 5.76
C LEU A 190 -3.92 13.37 6.91
N TYR A 191 -3.42 13.28 8.14
CA TYR A 191 -4.22 12.97 9.32
C TYR A 191 -5.39 13.96 9.49
N LYS A 192 -5.13 15.26 9.38
CA LYS A 192 -6.19 16.31 9.47
C LYS A 192 -7.25 16.12 8.38
N THR A 193 -6.84 15.83 7.15
CA THR A 193 -7.78 15.57 6.04
C THR A 193 -8.65 14.35 6.35
N LEU A 194 -8.06 13.25 6.80
CA LEU A 194 -8.78 12.03 7.16
C LEU A 194 -9.79 12.26 8.28
N ILE A 195 -9.38 12.94 9.36
CA ILE A 195 -10.28 13.29 10.48
C ILE A 195 -11.44 14.18 10.01
N ASN A 196 -11.19 15.18 9.18
CA ASN A 196 -12.26 16.01 8.65
C ASN A 196 -13.28 15.18 7.85
N LEU A 197 -12.83 14.24 7.05
CA LEU A 197 -13.72 13.35 6.28
C LEU A 197 -14.59 12.46 7.19
N THR A 198 -14.08 12.00 8.34
CA THR A 198 -14.91 11.23 9.29
C THR A 198 -16.06 12.07 9.86
N PHE A 199 -15.86 13.37 10.10
CA PHE A 199 -16.92 14.27 10.60
C PHE A 199 -18.01 14.55 9.55
N PHE A 200 -17.65 14.62 8.26
CA PHE A 200 -18.65 14.81 7.20
C PHE A 200 -19.55 13.58 7.06
N ALA A 201 -19.01 12.37 7.19
CA ALA A 201 -19.77 11.13 7.13
C ALA A 201 -20.86 11.03 8.24
N VAL A 202 -20.65 11.67 9.38
CA VAL A 202 -21.62 11.68 10.49
C VAL A 202 -22.77 12.67 10.24
N ARG A 203 -22.57 13.74 9.47
CA ARG A 203 -23.61 14.76 9.19
C ARG A 203 -24.64 14.32 8.17
N ASP A 204 -24.30 13.39 7.27
CA ASP A 204 -25.24 12.86 6.28
C ASP A 204 -26.17 11.77 6.85
N ILE A 205 -26.03 11.40 8.13
CA ILE A 205 -26.83 10.39 8.84
C ILE A 205 -27.84 11.04 9.84
N LEU A 206 -27.71 12.35 10.09
CA LEU A 206 -28.63 13.13 10.96
C LEU A 206 -29.55 14.02 10.12
#